data_d55de52ee3371c50335f31b1f1359c1d
#
_entry.id   d55de52ee3371c50335f31b1f1359c1d
#
_cell.length_a   1.000
_cell.length_b   1.000
_cell.length_c   1.000
_cell.angle_alpha   90.00
_cell.angle_beta   90.00
_cell.angle_gamma   90.00
#
_symmetry.space_group_name_H-M   'P 1'
#
loop_
_entity.id
_entity.type
_entity.pdbx_description
1 polymer ?
#
loop_
_entity_poly.entity_id
_entity_poly.type
_entity_poly.pdbx_seq_one_letter_code
_entity_poly.pdbx_strand_id
1 'polypeptide(L)'
;MKRILAISAIGILTLSGCLKEDSRSYLTQEQAFTSAQNLYINSVALLYGYIGGSGDSQGLQGTCRGVYDYNTMTTDEAMIPIRGGDWYDGGLWENMYQHKWTSSDASLYETWKYLYKVVMLCNQSLADLQAYSHLASEDEIRSWTSEVRAVRALFYFYIMDMFGRVPLVTAADVPVSDVVQSERSEVMRFVYDELTEVLPHLAPERSNRQGKWYGRITRPVAWFLMAKIALNAEVYADDDWTDGIRPDGSQVMFEVDGIQMNAWEACTSLCDKLESFGYLLEPVYSDNFLVHNEGSVENVFTIPLDKNLYRNQFWYLFRSRHYSHGGALGGASENGTSATIHTMEVYGYGTPGQDARFVHNFYAGEVFIDGSQVMLHTGEPLVYMPMELKVNLTGSPYEKTAGARMAKYEVDRKSFSDGRQPDNDIVLFRYADALLMKAEAQVRNGADGSDA
;
A
#
# COMPACT_ATOMS: atom_id res chain seq x y z
N MET A 1 -67.47 -7.94 -40.15
CA MET A 1 -66.03 -8.12 -40.19
C MET A 1 -65.25 -6.86 -40.60
N LYS A 2 -65.66 -5.63 -40.28
CA LYS A 2 -64.95 -4.37 -40.59
C LYS A 2 -64.66 -3.48 -39.37
N ARG A 3 -64.80 -3.99 -38.13
CA ARG A 3 -64.50 -3.21 -36.91
C ARG A 3 -63.43 -3.79 -36.04
N ILE A 4 -62.77 -4.90 -36.43
CA ILE A 4 -61.69 -5.55 -35.66
C ILE A 4 -60.31 -5.15 -36.21
N LEU A 5 -60.21 -4.62 -37.42
CA LEU A 5 -58.95 -4.21 -38.05
C LEU A 5 -58.44 -2.81 -37.67
N ALA A 6 -59.31 -1.99 -37.01
CA ALA A 6 -58.90 -0.61 -36.62
C ALA A 6 -58.26 -0.51 -35.22
N ILE A 7 -58.34 -1.56 -34.39
CA ILE A 7 -57.80 -1.56 -33.03
C ILE A 7 -56.36 -2.12 -33.02
N SER A 8 -55.95 -2.92 -34.01
CA SER A 8 -54.59 -3.48 -34.10
C SER A 8 -53.56 -2.51 -34.69
N ALA A 9 -53.97 -1.39 -35.30
CA ALA A 9 -53.02 -0.41 -35.87
C ALA A 9 -52.66 0.73 -34.91
N ILE A 10 -53.35 0.88 -33.79
CA ILE A 10 -53.05 1.91 -32.78
C ILE A 10 -52.11 1.36 -31.67
N GLY A 11 -51.95 0.03 -31.55
CA GLY A 11 -51.10 -0.62 -30.54
C GLY A 11 -49.62 -0.69 -30.88
N ILE A 12 -49.19 -0.32 -32.11
CA ILE A 12 -47.79 -0.44 -32.55
C ILE A 12 -47.05 0.91 -32.56
N LEU A 13 -47.74 2.01 -32.37
CA LEU A 13 -47.13 3.36 -32.40
C LEU A 13 -46.74 3.94 -31.06
N THR A 14 -46.87 3.19 -29.96
CA THR A 14 -46.55 3.67 -28.61
C THR A 14 -45.34 3.00 -27.96
N LEU A 15 -44.54 2.18 -28.71
CA LEU A 15 -43.34 1.52 -28.18
C LEU A 15 -41.99 2.16 -28.68
N SER A 16 -42.06 3.28 -29.36
CA SER A 16 -40.88 4.11 -29.64
C SER A 16 -40.77 5.31 -28.69
N GLY A 17 -41.09 5.09 -27.42
CA GLY A 17 -40.65 5.97 -26.38
C GLY A 17 -39.16 5.73 -26.19
N CYS A 18 -38.32 6.56 -26.81
CA CYS A 18 -36.97 6.74 -26.35
C CYS A 18 -37.04 7.02 -24.85
N LEU A 19 -36.67 6.06 -24.04
CA LEU A 19 -36.29 6.30 -22.66
C LEU A 19 -35.04 7.21 -22.72
N LYS A 20 -35.25 8.50 -22.93
CA LYS A 20 -34.28 9.48 -22.46
C LYS A 20 -34.35 9.37 -20.94
N GLU A 21 -33.44 8.62 -20.40
CA GLU A 21 -33.15 8.66 -18.99
C GLU A 21 -32.77 10.11 -18.66
N ASP A 22 -33.69 10.84 -18.03
CA ASP A 22 -33.48 12.19 -17.54
C ASP A 22 -32.59 12.02 -16.27
N SER A 23 -31.28 11.89 -16.50
CA SER A 23 -30.28 11.60 -15.45
C SER A 23 -30.05 12.83 -14.58
N ARG A 24 -31.08 13.26 -13.84
CA ARG A 24 -30.90 14.34 -12.83
C ARG A 24 -30.03 13.92 -11.66
N SER A 25 -29.69 12.64 -11.56
CA SER A 25 -28.89 12.07 -10.46
C SER A 25 -27.50 11.60 -10.88
N TYR A 26 -27.19 11.49 -12.16
CA TYR A 26 -25.92 11.01 -12.67
C TYR A 26 -25.41 11.90 -13.78
N LEU A 27 -24.12 12.27 -13.73
CA LEU A 27 -23.46 12.92 -14.84
C LEU A 27 -23.20 11.86 -15.94
N THR A 28 -23.52 12.19 -17.20
CA THR A 28 -23.06 11.39 -18.32
C THR A 28 -21.54 11.57 -18.49
N GLN A 29 -20.86 10.66 -19.20
CA GLN A 29 -19.43 10.81 -19.48
C GLN A 29 -19.14 12.14 -20.20
N GLU A 30 -19.97 12.54 -21.16
CA GLU A 30 -19.87 13.82 -21.85
C GLU A 30 -19.99 15.04 -20.92
N GLN A 31 -20.78 14.93 -19.85
CA GLN A 31 -20.90 15.98 -18.83
C GLN A 31 -19.74 15.96 -17.83
N ALA A 32 -19.12 14.81 -17.59
CA ALA A 32 -17.97 14.66 -16.72
C ALA A 32 -16.66 15.14 -17.37
N PHE A 33 -16.51 14.96 -18.68
CA PHE A 33 -15.31 15.29 -19.45
C PHE A 33 -15.53 16.53 -20.33
N THR A 34 -15.51 17.71 -19.71
CA THR A 34 -15.76 19.00 -20.41
C THR A 34 -14.51 19.88 -20.53
N SER A 35 -13.40 19.52 -19.91
CA SER A 35 -12.15 20.26 -19.93
C SER A 35 -10.96 19.34 -19.58
N ALA A 36 -9.75 19.78 -19.90
CA ALA A 36 -8.50 19.11 -19.49
C ALA A 36 -8.45 18.85 -17.98
N GLN A 37 -8.86 19.83 -17.17
CA GLN A 37 -8.90 19.68 -15.73
C GLN A 37 -9.86 18.59 -15.26
N ASN A 38 -11.07 18.54 -15.82
CA ASN A 38 -12.06 17.52 -15.48
C ASN A 38 -11.60 16.12 -15.92
N LEU A 39 -10.99 16.04 -17.11
CA LEU A 39 -10.39 14.79 -17.59
C LEU A 39 -9.29 14.30 -16.63
N TYR A 40 -8.38 15.19 -16.21
CA TYR A 40 -7.33 14.84 -15.24
C TYR A 40 -7.90 14.39 -13.89
N ILE A 41 -8.85 15.13 -13.33
CA ILE A 41 -9.43 14.81 -12.02
C ILE A 41 -10.11 13.44 -12.03
N ASN A 42 -10.90 13.16 -13.05
CA ASN A 42 -11.71 11.95 -13.12
C ASN A 42 -10.95 10.70 -13.61
N SER A 43 -9.86 10.89 -14.38
CA SER A 43 -9.09 9.77 -14.94
C SER A 43 -7.75 9.53 -14.24
N VAL A 44 -7.16 10.53 -13.57
CA VAL A 44 -5.82 10.40 -12.95
C VAL A 44 -5.88 10.62 -11.45
N ALA A 45 -6.33 11.80 -11.02
CA ALA A 45 -6.28 12.18 -9.60
C ALA A 45 -7.13 11.24 -8.72
N LEU A 46 -8.26 10.77 -9.22
CA LEU A 46 -9.12 9.80 -8.53
C LEU A 46 -8.37 8.54 -8.09
N LEU A 47 -7.44 8.04 -8.92
CA LEU A 47 -6.69 6.81 -8.66
C LEU A 47 -5.80 6.93 -7.42
N TYR A 48 -5.19 8.09 -7.21
CA TYR A 48 -4.35 8.34 -6.03
C TYR A 48 -5.15 8.30 -4.72
N GLY A 49 -6.44 8.66 -4.75
CA GLY A 49 -7.34 8.48 -3.62
C GLY A 49 -7.50 7.02 -3.18
N TYR A 50 -7.37 6.07 -4.11
CA TYR A 50 -7.41 4.63 -3.80
C TYR A 50 -6.08 4.08 -3.27
N ILE A 51 -4.95 4.71 -3.51
CA ILE A 51 -3.65 4.27 -2.96
C ILE A 51 -3.68 4.37 -1.43
N GLY A 52 -4.13 5.50 -0.89
CA GLY A 52 -4.26 5.70 0.54
C GLY A 52 -5.51 5.10 1.16
N GLY A 53 -6.55 4.92 0.35
CA GLY A 53 -7.89 4.60 0.81
C GLY A 53 -8.61 5.81 1.41
N SER A 54 -9.87 5.66 1.79
CA SER A 54 -10.65 6.72 2.43
C SER A 54 -11.62 6.15 3.45
N GLY A 55 -11.61 6.67 4.69
CA GLY A 55 -12.51 6.22 5.74
C GLY A 55 -12.39 4.72 5.99
N ASP A 56 -13.46 3.98 5.77
CA ASP A 56 -13.50 2.53 5.93
C ASP A 56 -13.11 1.76 4.66
N SER A 57 -12.67 2.45 3.60
CA SER A 57 -12.27 1.79 2.37
C SER A 57 -10.87 1.21 2.47
N GLN A 58 -10.60 0.19 1.65
CA GLN A 58 -9.26 -0.38 1.51
C GLN A 58 -8.28 0.66 0.95
N GLY A 59 -7.05 0.55 1.38
CA GLY A 59 -5.87 1.26 0.88
C GLY A 59 -4.66 0.33 0.92
N LEU A 60 -3.56 0.73 0.32
CA LEU A 60 -2.31 -0.06 0.39
C LEU A 60 -1.75 -0.07 1.81
N GLN A 61 -1.94 1.03 2.53
CA GLN A 61 -1.62 1.14 3.95
C GLN A 61 -2.67 2.01 4.66
N GLY A 62 -2.67 1.99 5.99
CA GLY A 62 -3.54 2.85 6.79
C GLY A 62 -4.92 2.31 7.08
N THR A 63 -5.41 1.33 6.35
CA THR A 63 -6.70 0.68 6.60
C THR A 63 -6.55 -0.65 7.31
N CYS A 64 -7.62 -1.08 7.99
CA CYS A 64 -7.63 -2.31 8.76
C CYS A 64 -8.00 -3.52 7.89
N ARG A 65 -7.37 -4.68 8.16
CA ARG A 65 -7.69 -5.98 7.55
C ARG A 65 -7.45 -6.07 6.03
N GLY A 66 -6.50 -5.29 5.53
CA GLY A 66 -6.17 -5.23 4.11
C GLY A 66 -4.72 -5.57 3.81
N VAL A 67 -4.20 -4.98 2.73
CA VAL A 67 -2.84 -5.22 2.22
C VAL A 67 -1.78 -5.10 3.30
N TYR A 68 -1.80 -4.02 4.09
CA TYR A 68 -0.83 -3.82 5.16
C TYR A 68 -0.86 -4.93 6.20
N ASP A 69 -2.05 -5.32 6.67
CA ASP A 69 -2.17 -6.33 7.72
C ASP A 69 -1.70 -7.71 7.24
N TYR A 70 -2.04 -8.10 6.00
CA TYR A 70 -1.53 -9.34 5.43
C TYR A 70 0.00 -9.31 5.29
N ASN A 71 0.57 -8.20 4.83
CA ASN A 71 2.02 -8.08 4.68
C ASN A 71 2.79 -7.93 6.01
N THR A 72 2.10 -7.61 7.11
CA THR A 72 2.74 -7.39 8.41
C THR A 72 2.44 -8.51 9.41
N MET A 73 1.16 -8.93 9.55
CA MET A 73 0.75 -9.92 10.56
C MET A 73 1.07 -11.37 10.16
N THR A 74 1.49 -11.60 8.92
CA THR A 74 1.99 -12.91 8.46
C THR A 74 3.51 -13.04 8.56
N THR A 75 4.19 -12.03 9.14
CA THR A 75 5.64 -12.02 9.32
C THR A 75 6.03 -12.33 10.76
N ASP A 76 7.33 -12.43 11.00
CA ASP A 76 7.90 -12.57 12.34
C ASP A 76 7.94 -11.25 13.13
N GLU A 77 7.50 -10.12 12.52
CA GLU A 77 7.68 -8.78 13.09
C GLU A 77 6.59 -8.39 14.07
N ALA A 78 5.33 -8.69 13.74
CA ALA A 78 4.18 -8.21 14.51
C ALA A 78 3.03 -9.20 14.54
N MET A 79 2.20 -9.11 15.58
CA MET A 79 0.95 -9.84 15.71
C MET A 79 -0.12 -9.01 16.42
N ILE A 80 -1.36 -9.42 16.29
CA ILE A 80 -2.47 -8.95 17.12
C ILE A 80 -2.94 -10.13 17.98
N PRO A 81 -2.57 -10.15 19.28
CA PRO A 81 -2.93 -11.24 20.17
C PRO A 81 -4.37 -11.12 20.65
N ILE A 82 -5.00 -12.24 20.96
CA ILE A 82 -6.29 -12.27 21.66
C ILE A 82 -6.06 -11.78 23.11
N ARG A 83 -6.78 -10.73 23.54
CA ARG A 83 -6.65 -10.08 24.85
C ARG A 83 -7.95 -10.19 25.64
N GLY A 84 -8.26 -11.42 26.08
CA GLY A 84 -9.57 -11.70 26.73
C GLY A 84 -10.70 -11.64 25.72
N GLY A 85 -11.62 -10.69 25.91
CA GLY A 85 -12.74 -10.47 24.97
C GLY A 85 -12.37 -9.67 23.72
N ASP A 86 -11.17 -9.05 23.69
CA ASP A 86 -10.75 -8.19 22.59
C ASP A 86 -9.92 -8.97 21.54
N TRP A 87 -10.02 -8.57 20.26
CA TRP A 87 -9.18 -9.04 19.16
C TRP A 87 -9.31 -10.51 18.79
N TYR A 88 -10.35 -11.19 19.23
CA TYR A 88 -10.66 -12.54 18.74
C TYR A 88 -11.12 -12.50 17.27
N ASP A 89 -12.03 -11.57 16.92
CA ASP A 89 -12.53 -11.33 15.56
C ASP A 89 -12.79 -12.61 14.75
N GLY A 90 -13.37 -13.64 15.40
CA GLY A 90 -13.59 -14.94 14.75
C GLY A 90 -12.31 -15.73 14.43
N GLY A 91 -11.18 -15.39 15.05
CA GLY A 91 -9.87 -16.01 14.80
C GLY A 91 -9.05 -15.36 13.67
N LEU A 92 -9.51 -14.23 13.12
CA LEU A 92 -8.88 -13.58 11.98
C LEU A 92 -7.37 -13.35 12.19
N TRP A 93 -7.01 -12.67 13.28
CA TRP A 93 -5.62 -12.27 13.56
C TRP A 93 -4.72 -13.45 13.92
N GLU A 94 -5.26 -14.41 14.64
CA GLU A 94 -4.58 -15.66 14.95
C GLU A 94 -4.31 -16.46 13.67
N ASN A 95 -5.29 -16.56 12.77
CA ASN A 95 -5.15 -17.26 11.49
C ASN A 95 -4.13 -16.56 10.58
N MET A 96 -4.11 -15.21 10.54
CA MET A 96 -3.06 -14.48 9.81
C MET A 96 -1.67 -14.84 10.33
N TYR A 97 -1.44 -14.70 11.62
CA TYR A 97 -0.14 -14.96 12.23
C TYR A 97 0.31 -16.44 12.09
N GLN A 98 -0.63 -17.38 12.16
CA GLN A 98 -0.36 -18.82 12.03
C GLN A 98 -0.42 -19.33 10.59
N HIS A 99 -0.60 -18.46 9.59
CA HIS A 99 -0.74 -18.81 8.18
C HIS A 99 -1.87 -19.82 7.90
N LYS A 100 -3.02 -19.62 8.54
CA LYS A 100 -4.19 -20.52 8.45
C LYS A 100 -5.37 -19.92 7.70
N TRP A 101 -5.13 -18.87 6.92
CA TRP A 101 -6.18 -18.31 6.06
C TRP A 101 -6.60 -19.26 4.97
N THR A 102 -7.79 -19.06 4.47
CA THR A 102 -8.39 -19.85 3.38
C THR A 102 -8.98 -18.93 2.32
N SER A 103 -9.28 -19.47 1.15
CA SER A 103 -9.95 -18.71 0.07
C SER A 103 -11.36 -18.22 0.43
N SER A 104 -11.93 -18.67 1.56
CA SER A 104 -13.23 -18.22 2.06
C SER A 104 -13.14 -17.07 3.07
N ASP A 105 -11.93 -16.61 3.41
CA ASP A 105 -11.77 -15.49 4.35
C ASP A 105 -12.23 -14.17 3.74
N ALA A 106 -13.22 -13.55 4.36
CA ALA A 106 -13.87 -12.35 3.85
C ALA A 106 -12.88 -11.19 3.66
N SER A 107 -11.94 -10.99 4.59
CA SER A 107 -10.93 -9.91 4.51
C SER A 107 -9.96 -10.12 3.34
N LEU A 108 -9.59 -11.36 3.04
CA LEU A 108 -8.76 -11.70 1.89
C LEU A 108 -9.51 -11.43 0.58
N TYR A 109 -10.79 -11.83 0.52
CA TYR A 109 -11.65 -11.56 -0.64
C TYR A 109 -11.88 -10.06 -0.86
N GLU A 110 -12.10 -9.27 0.20
CA GLU A 110 -12.25 -7.82 0.09
C GLU A 110 -10.95 -7.16 -0.37
N THR A 111 -9.79 -7.65 0.07
CA THR A 111 -8.47 -7.19 -0.41
C THR A 111 -8.28 -7.47 -1.90
N TRP A 112 -8.62 -8.66 -2.36
CA TRP A 112 -8.64 -9.01 -3.78
C TRP A 112 -9.53 -8.06 -4.59
N LYS A 113 -10.77 -7.86 -4.16
CA LYS A 113 -11.71 -6.96 -4.84
C LYS A 113 -11.20 -5.52 -4.91
N TYR A 114 -10.60 -5.04 -3.82
CA TYR A 114 -10.03 -3.70 -3.77
C TYR A 114 -8.91 -3.54 -4.81
N LEU A 115 -7.96 -4.44 -4.84
CA LEU A 115 -6.82 -4.37 -5.76
C LEU A 115 -7.29 -4.41 -7.22
N TYR A 116 -8.15 -5.35 -7.56
CA TYR A 116 -8.70 -5.44 -8.92
C TYR A 116 -9.62 -4.28 -9.29
N LYS A 117 -10.37 -3.72 -8.33
CA LYS A 117 -11.15 -2.51 -8.58
C LYS A 117 -10.28 -1.38 -9.09
N VAL A 118 -9.10 -1.18 -8.51
CA VAL A 118 -8.20 -0.10 -8.95
C VAL A 118 -7.59 -0.41 -10.33
N VAL A 119 -7.25 -1.65 -10.61
CA VAL A 119 -6.81 -2.07 -11.95
C VAL A 119 -7.89 -1.76 -12.99
N MET A 120 -9.16 -2.11 -12.72
CA MET A 120 -10.27 -1.83 -13.64
C MET A 120 -10.51 -0.33 -13.81
N LEU A 121 -10.37 0.46 -12.73
CA LEU A 121 -10.42 1.93 -12.82
C LEU A 121 -9.27 2.48 -13.67
N CYS A 122 -8.05 1.94 -13.57
CA CYS A 122 -6.94 2.32 -14.45
C CYS A 122 -7.25 2.00 -15.91
N ASN A 123 -7.81 0.82 -16.21
CA ASN A 123 -8.18 0.45 -17.57
C ASN A 123 -9.24 1.39 -18.14
N GLN A 124 -10.26 1.73 -17.35
CA GLN A 124 -11.29 2.71 -17.74
C GLN A 124 -10.66 4.10 -17.94
N SER A 125 -9.78 4.54 -17.04
CA SER A 125 -9.08 5.83 -17.17
C SER A 125 -8.25 5.92 -18.45
N LEU A 126 -7.58 4.83 -18.85
CA LEU A 126 -6.83 4.78 -20.12
C LEU A 126 -7.76 4.91 -21.33
N ALA A 127 -8.92 4.25 -21.32
CA ALA A 127 -9.94 4.38 -22.36
C ALA A 127 -10.49 5.81 -22.42
N ASP A 128 -10.78 6.42 -21.28
CA ASP A 128 -11.29 7.80 -21.20
C ASP A 128 -10.23 8.83 -21.68
N LEU A 129 -8.96 8.69 -21.27
CA LEU A 129 -7.87 9.53 -21.74
C LEU A 129 -7.70 9.45 -23.27
N GLN A 130 -7.87 8.28 -23.85
CA GLN A 130 -7.85 8.09 -25.30
C GLN A 130 -9.06 8.76 -25.98
N ALA A 131 -10.27 8.49 -25.48
CA ALA A 131 -11.52 8.98 -26.07
C ALA A 131 -11.62 10.51 -26.03
N TYR A 132 -11.14 11.11 -24.94
CA TYR A 132 -11.23 12.56 -24.70
C TYR A 132 -9.88 13.28 -24.85
N SER A 133 -8.91 12.67 -25.55
CA SER A 133 -7.57 13.22 -25.75
C SER A 133 -7.54 14.62 -26.34
N HIS A 134 -8.56 14.98 -27.13
CA HIS A 134 -8.71 16.31 -27.72
C HIS A 134 -8.92 17.45 -26.71
N LEU A 135 -9.18 17.15 -25.44
CA LEU A 135 -9.39 18.15 -24.38
C LEU A 135 -8.09 18.68 -23.76
N ALA A 136 -6.95 18.04 -24.03
CA ALA A 136 -5.64 18.42 -23.47
C ALA A 136 -4.55 18.36 -24.54
N SER A 137 -3.36 18.85 -24.24
CA SER A 137 -2.21 18.74 -25.13
C SER A 137 -1.70 17.28 -25.21
N GLU A 138 -1.02 16.95 -26.31
CA GLU A 138 -0.42 15.61 -26.47
C GLU A 138 0.54 15.25 -25.33
N ASP A 139 1.32 16.23 -24.83
CA ASP A 139 2.25 16.03 -23.73
C ASP A 139 1.53 15.76 -22.40
N GLU A 140 0.42 16.45 -22.13
CA GLU A 140 -0.42 16.18 -20.96
C GLU A 140 -1.05 14.79 -21.03
N ILE A 141 -1.65 14.42 -22.16
CA ILE A 141 -2.24 13.09 -22.37
C ILE A 141 -1.18 12.00 -22.19
N ARG A 142 0.02 12.19 -22.74
CA ARG A 142 1.13 11.26 -22.61
C ARG A 142 1.58 11.11 -21.16
N SER A 143 1.74 12.21 -20.44
CA SER A 143 2.09 12.22 -19.02
C SER A 143 1.02 11.52 -18.17
N TRP A 144 -0.26 11.84 -18.37
CA TRP A 144 -1.38 11.27 -17.65
C TRP A 144 -1.55 9.78 -17.92
N THR A 145 -1.45 9.36 -19.18
CA THR A 145 -1.46 7.94 -19.57
C THR A 145 -0.33 7.18 -18.89
N SER A 146 0.86 7.77 -18.85
CA SER A 146 2.01 7.14 -18.18
C SER A 146 1.82 6.99 -16.67
N GLU A 147 1.23 7.97 -16.02
CA GLU A 147 0.91 7.85 -14.58
C GLU A 147 -0.14 6.78 -14.32
N VAL A 148 -1.21 6.73 -15.12
CA VAL A 148 -2.27 5.71 -14.95
C VAL A 148 -1.70 4.30 -15.16
N ARG A 149 -0.84 4.12 -16.18
CA ARG A 149 -0.13 2.85 -16.41
C ARG A 149 0.77 2.48 -15.23
N ALA A 150 1.50 3.45 -14.67
CA ALA A 150 2.34 3.22 -13.49
C ALA A 150 1.53 2.87 -12.23
N VAL A 151 0.37 3.49 -12.02
CA VAL A 151 -0.57 3.10 -10.94
C VAL A 151 -1.07 1.67 -11.17
N ARG A 152 -1.46 1.31 -12.40
CA ARG A 152 -1.88 -0.05 -12.73
C ARG A 152 -0.77 -1.06 -12.45
N ALA A 153 0.47 -0.75 -12.83
CA ALA A 153 1.64 -1.58 -12.56
C ALA A 153 1.88 -1.76 -11.06
N LEU A 154 1.76 -0.69 -10.25
CA LEU A 154 1.86 -0.77 -8.79
C LEU A 154 0.81 -1.72 -8.19
N PHE A 155 -0.44 -1.64 -8.65
CA PHE A 155 -1.50 -2.54 -8.15
C PHE A 155 -1.31 -3.98 -8.62
N TYR A 156 -0.87 -4.22 -9.85
CA TYR A 156 -0.52 -5.56 -10.30
C TYR A 156 0.69 -6.14 -9.56
N PHE A 157 1.66 -5.31 -9.16
CA PHE A 157 2.74 -5.75 -8.27
C PHE A 157 2.18 -6.32 -6.97
N TYR A 158 1.29 -5.61 -6.27
CA TYR A 158 0.66 -6.11 -5.04
C TYR A 158 -0.22 -7.35 -5.27
N ILE A 159 -0.95 -7.40 -6.38
CA ILE A 159 -1.77 -8.56 -6.74
C ILE A 159 -0.89 -9.80 -6.95
N MET A 160 0.17 -9.67 -7.74
CA MET A 160 1.12 -10.74 -8.01
C MET A 160 1.85 -11.19 -6.74
N ASP A 161 2.31 -10.25 -5.93
CA ASP A 161 3.06 -10.52 -4.70
C ASP A 161 2.21 -11.29 -3.69
N MET A 162 0.95 -10.86 -3.49
CA MET A 162 0.04 -11.48 -2.52
C MET A 162 -0.60 -12.78 -2.99
N PHE A 163 -0.90 -12.92 -4.29
CA PHE A 163 -1.75 -14.00 -4.81
C PHE A 163 -1.07 -14.91 -5.84
N GLY A 164 0.11 -14.58 -6.32
CA GLY A 164 0.87 -15.38 -7.28
C GLY A 164 0.29 -15.37 -8.68
N ARG A 165 -0.29 -16.50 -9.16
CA ARG A 165 -0.99 -16.58 -10.43
C ARG A 165 -2.31 -15.84 -10.37
N VAL A 166 -2.50 -14.89 -11.27
CA VAL A 166 -3.65 -13.97 -11.22
C VAL A 166 -4.11 -13.61 -12.63
N PRO A 167 -5.38 -13.24 -12.83
CA PRO A 167 -5.83 -12.71 -14.10
C PRO A 167 -5.12 -11.41 -14.51
N LEU A 168 -4.58 -11.35 -15.71
CA LEU A 168 -3.98 -10.16 -16.30
C LEU A 168 -4.98 -9.52 -17.26
N VAL A 169 -5.69 -8.48 -16.79
CA VAL A 169 -6.73 -7.76 -17.53
C VAL A 169 -6.27 -6.33 -17.80
N THR A 170 -6.02 -5.98 -19.05
CA THR A 170 -5.41 -4.71 -19.45
C THR A 170 -6.35 -3.77 -20.23
N ALA A 171 -7.59 -4.16 -20.47
CA ALA A 171 -8.63 -3.36 -21.12
C ALA A 171 -9.90 -3.27 -20.24
N ALA A 172 -10.72 -2.24 -20.48
CA ALA A 172 -11.90 -1.95 -19.68
C ALA A 172 -13.09 -2.88 -19.97
N ASP A 173 -13.17 -3.40 -21.17
CA ASP A 173 -14.34 -4.09 -21.73
C ASP A 173 -14.10 -5.58 -22.01
N VAL A 174 -13.18 -6.21 -21.28
CA VAL A 174 -12.89 -7.66 -21.42
C VAL A 174 -14.08 -8.46 -20.89
N PRO A 175 -14.71 -9.32 -21.71
CA PRO A 175 -15.77 -10.21 -21.25
C PRO A 175 -15.26 -11.13 -20.13
N VAL A 176 -16.08 -11.36 -19.10
CA VAL A 176 -15.71 -12.23 -17.97
C VAL A 176 -15.35 -13.65 -18.43
N SER A 177 -15.98 -14.13 -19.53
CA SER A 177 -15.67 -15.45 -20.13
C SER A 177 -14.24 -15.55 -20.66
N ASP A 178 -13.60 -14.43 -20.98
CA ASP A 178 -12.28 -14.35 -21.60
C ASP A 178 -11.18 -14.09 -20.56
N VAL A 179 -11.58 -13.85 -19.31
CA VAL A 179 -10.64 -13.63 -18.20
C VAL A 179 -10.06 -14.98 -17.76
N VAL A 180 -8.75 -15.14 -17.95
CA VAL A 180 -7.99 -16.32 -17.56
C VAL A 180 -6.88 -15.93 -16.59
N GLN A 181 -6.46 -16.92 -15.79
CA GLN A 181 -5.33 -16.76 -14.88
C GLN A 181 -4.02 -16.81 -15.68
N SER A 182 -3.14 -15.84 -15.44
CA SER A 182 -1.77 -15.81 -15.98
C SER A 182 -0.77 -16.35 -14.97
N GLU A 183 0.36 -16.85 -15.47
CA GLU A 183 1.48 -17.23 -14.62
C GLU A 183 2.08 -16.03 -13.90
N ARG A 184 2.71 -16.25 -12.76
CA ARG A 184 3.34 -15.19 -11.98
C ARG A 184 4.44 -14.47 -12.78
N SER A 185 5.24 -15.24 -13.53
CA SER A 185 6.30 -14.71 -14.39
C SER A 185 5.77 -13.78 -15.48
N GLU A 186 4.60 -14.09 -16.06
CA GLU A 186 3.94 -13.25 -17.05
C GLU A 186 3.50 -11.91 -16.45
N VAL A 187 2.91 -11.94 -15.24
CA VAL A 187 2.49 -10.73 -14.54
C VAL A 187 3.71 -9.89 -14.13
N MET A 188 4.79 -10.53 -13.64
CA MET A 188 6.06 -9.85 -13.33
C MET A 188 6.59 -9.08 -14.55
N ARG A 189 6.69 -9.76 -15.71
CA ARG A 189 7.15 -9.12 -16.94
C ARG A 189 6.25 -7.98 -17.35
N PHE A 190 4.93 -8.19 -17.35
CA PHE A 190 3.98 -7.12 -17.65
C PHE A 190 4.21 -5.88 -16.77
N VAL A 191 4.34 -6.06 -15.45
CA VAL A 191 4.54 -4.94 -14.52
C VAL A 191 5.86 -4.22 -14.82
N TYR A 192 6.93 -4.96 -15.04
CA TYR A 192 8.25 -4.39 -15.31
C TYR A 192 8.29 -3.67 -16.66
N ASP A 193 7.75 -4.26 -17.72
CA ASP A 193 7.70 -3.69 -19.06
C ASP A 193 6.82 -2.43 -19.10
N GLU A 194 5.65 -2.44 -18.43
CA GLU A 194 4.81 -1.25 -18.28
C GLU A 194 5.60 -0.08 -17.65
N LEU A 195 6.34 -0.34 -16.59
CA LEU A 195 7.16 0.68 -15.92
C LEU A 195 8.29 1.15 -16.84
N THR A 196 8.97 0.26 -17.53
CA THR A 196 10.05 0.58 -18.47
C THR A 196 9.56 1.50 -19.58
N GLU A 197 8.41 1.20 -20.20
CA GLU A 197 7.84 1.99 -21.28
C GLU A 197 7.41 3.39 -20.83
N VAL A 198 6.82 3.52 -19.63
CA VAL A 198 6.31 4.81 -19.16
C VAL A 198 7.39 5.69 -18.51
N LEU A 199 8.50 5.09 -18.09
CA LEU A 199 9.57 5.75 -17.34
C LEU A 199 10.06 7.07 -17.98
N PRO A 200 10.29 7.18 -19.31
CA PRO A 200 10.71 8.43 -19.94
C PRO A 200 9.69 9.57 -19.82
N HIS A 201 8.41 9.24 -19.62
CA HIS A 201 7.29 10.18 -19.59
C HIS A 201 6.82 10.51 -18.17
N LEU A 202 7.33 9.80 -17.15
CA LEU A 202 7.09 10.13 -15.74
C LEU A 202 7.93 11.34 -15.34
N ALA A 203 7.36 12.14 -14.43
CA ALA A 203 8.02 13.33 -13.90
C ALA A 203 9.34 12.98 -13.17
N PRO A 204 10.42 13.75 -13.39
CA PRO A 204 11.70 13.51 -12.75
C PRO A 204 11.82 14.22 -11.39
N GLU A 205 10.73 14.38 -10.66
CA GLU A 205 10.70 15.05 -9.35
C GLU A 205 10.53 14.06 -8.20
N ARG A 206 10.80 14.52 -6.99
CA ARG A 206 10.54 13.78 -5.76
C ARG A 206 9.03 13.76 -5.48
N SER A 207 8.49 12.57 -5.22
CA SER A 207 7.08 12.38 -4.93
C SER A 207 6.69 12.84 -3.50
N ASN A 208 7.61 12.76 -2.55
CA ASN A 208 7.34 13.11 -1.15
C ASN A 208 7.39 14.63 -0.86
N ARG A 209 7.75 15.46 -1.83
CA ARG A 209 7.84 16.91 -1.65
C ARG A 209 6.54 17.60 -2.00
N GLN A 210 6.13 18.57 -1.19
CA GLN A 210 4.98 19.41 -1.49
C GLN A 210 5.13 20.08 -2.87
N GLY A 211 4.04 20.14 -3.64
CA GLY A 211 4.01 20.71 -4.98
C GLY A 211 3.20 19.88 -5.95
N LYS A 212 3.41 20.11 -7.24
CA LYS A 212 2.63 19.49 -8.33
C LYS A 212 2.65 17.95 -8.30
N TRP A 213 3.76 17.34 -7.85
CA TRP A 213 4.00 15.90 -7.92
C TRP A 213 3.89 15.20 -6.58
N TYR A 214 3.42 15.92 -5.56
CA TYR A 214 3.26 15.38 -4.22
C TYR A 214 2.31 14.19 -4.17
N GLY A 215 2.81 13.06 -3.65
CA GLY A 215 2.08 11.80 -3.56
C GLY A 215 1.84 11.09 -4.90
N ARG A 216 2.38 11.60 -6.01
CA ARG A 216 2.20 11.02 -7.35
C ARG A 216 3.34 10.06 -7.69
N ILE A 217 3.06 9.10 -8.58
CA ILE A 217 4.12 8.20 -9.09
C ILE A 217 4.99 8.99 -10.05
N THR A 218 6.25 9.17 -9.63
CA THR A 218 7.30 9.84 -10.39
C THR A 218 8.37 8.82 -10.81
N ARG A 219 9.34 9.25 -11.59
CA ARG A 219 10.41 8.37 -12.06
C ARG A 219 11.18 7.68 -10.93
N PRO A 220 11.57 8.35 -9.83
CA PRO A 220 12.17 7.69 -8.67
C PRO A 220 11.29 6.60 -8.04
N VAL A 221 9.98 6.80 -7.97
CA VAL A 221 9.04 5.78 -7.46
C VAL A 221 9.03 4.55 -8.36
N ALA A 222 9.04 4.75 -9.69
CA ALA A 222 9.12 3.66 -10.65
C ALA A 222 10.44 2.89 -10.54
N TRP A 223 11.59 3.58 -10.43
CA TRP A 223 12.89 2.92 -10.22
C TRP A 223 12.90 2.04 -8.97
N PHE A 224 12.35 2.56 -7.86
CA PHE A 224 12.26 1.80 -6.63
C PHE A 224 11.42 0.54 -6.77
N LEU A 225 10.25 0.64 -7.40
CA LEU A 225 9.37 -0.52 -7.63
C LEU A 225 10.03 -1.55 -8.56
N MET A 226 10.68 -1.10 -9.64
CA MET A 226 11.44 -1.96 -10.54
C MET A 226 12.59 -2.69 -9.81
N ALA A 227 13.31 -2.00 -8.91
CA ALA A 227 14.36 -2.61 -8.07
C ALA A 227 13.79 -3.71 -7.17
N LYS A 228 12.62 -3.49 -6.53
CA LYS A 228 11.94 -4.52 -5.72
C LYS A 228 11.56 -5.74 -6.55
N ILE A 229 11.08 -5.54 -7.77
CA ILE A 229 10.73 -6.64 -8.68
C ILE A 229 11.97 -7.43 -9.05
N ALA A 230 13.05 -6.75 -9.43
CA ALA A 230 14.31 -7.39 -9.80
C ALA A 230 14.92 -8.18 -8.62
N LEU A 231 14.93 -7.62 -7.40
CA LEU A 231 15.43 -8.32 -6.21
C LEU A 231 14.66 -9.62 -5.92
N ASN A 232 13.37 -9.66 -6.20
CA ASN A 232 12.51 -10.81 -5.93
C ASN A 232 12.27 -11.69 -7.17
N ALA A 233 13.10 -11.54 -8.21
CA ALA A 233 12.95 -12.24 -9.49
C ALA A 233 12.88 -13.76 -9.37
N GLU A 234 13.62 -14.38 -8.45
CA GLU A 234 13.60 -15.85 -8.21
C GLU A 234 12.23 -16.34 -7.75
N VAL A 235 11.50 -15.49 -7.00
CA VAL A 235 10.15 -15.81 -6.54
C VAL A 235 9.12 -15.55 -7.64
N TYR A 236 9.25 -14.41 -8.33
CA TYR A 236 8.22 -13.99 -9.30
C TYR A 236 8.35 -14.71 -10.64
N ALA A 237 9.54 -15.21 -11.00
CA ALA A 237 9.77 -16.02 -12.18
C ALA A 237 9.50 -17.53 -11.96
N ASP A 238 9.17 -17.92 -10.72
CA ASP A 238 8.86 -19.30 -10.37
C ASP A 238 7.37 -19.59 -10.62
N ASP A 239 7.08 -20.32 -11.70
CA ASP A 239 5.73 -20.71 -12.08
C ASP A 239 5.33 -22.07 -11.51
N ASP A 240 6.28 -22.85 -10.95
CA ASP A 240 6.01 -24.13 -10.28
C ASP A 240 6.76 -24.25 -8.94
N TRP A 241 6.30 -23.51 -7.92
CA TRP A 241 6.87 -23.57 -6.56
C TRP A 241 6.73 -24.93 -5.86
N THR A 242 6.09 -25.91 -6.49
CA THR A 242 5.86 -27.24 -5.90
C THR A 242 7.00 -28.22 -6.17
N ASP A 243 7.84 -27.97 -7.16
CA ASP A 243 8.95 -28.83 -7.55
C ASP A 243 10.22 -28.65 -6.70
N GLY A 244 10.27 -27.61 -5.86
CA GLY A 244 11.41 -27.26 -5.02
C GLY A 244 12.61 -26.67 -5.78
N ILE A 245 12.44 -26.31 -7.05
CA ILE A 245 13.46 -25.72 -7.92
C ILE A 245 13.10 -24.24 -8.11
N ARG A 246 13.95 -23.33 -7.63
CA ARG A 246 13.77 -21.90 -7.89
C ARG A 246 14.58 -21.46 -9.10
N PRO A 247 14.04 -20.57 -9.94
CA PRO A 247 14.83 -19.87 -10.96
C PRO A 247 16.04 -19.20 -10.34
N ASP A 248 17.17 -19.22 -11.03
CA ASP A 248 18.35 -18.47 -10.64
C ASP A 248 18.20 -17.03 -11.14
N GLY A 249 18.22 -16.06 -10.22
CA GLY A 249 18.09 -14.63 -10.54
C GLY A 249 19.18 -14.11 -11.48
N SER A 250 20.36 -14.78 -11.52
CA SER A 250 21.41 -14.47 -12.50
C SER A 250 21.01 -14.79 -13.94
N GLN A 251 19.97 -15.59 -14.14
CA GLN A 251 19.43 -15.97 -15.45
C GLN A 251 18.14 -15.21 -15.81
N VAL A 252 17.54 -14.51 -14.87
CA VAL A 252 16.36 -13.68 -15.11
C VAL A 252 16.82 -12.31 -15.58
N MET A 253 16.50 -11.95 -16.82
CA MET A 253 17.00 -10.73 -17.46
C MET A 253 15.98 -9.60 -17.41
N PHE A 254 16.46 -8.40 -17.13
CA PHE A 254 15.69 -7.15 -17.13
C PHE A 254 16.41 -6.09 -17.97
N GLU A 255 15.63 -5.18 -18.58
CA GLU A 255 16.20 -4.04 -19.30
C GLU A 255 16.25 -2.82 -18.37
N VAL A 256 17.43 -2.19 -18.30
CA VAL A 256 17.62 -0.88 -17.64
C VAL A 256 18.35 0.03 -18.60
N ASP A 257 17.73 1.14 -18.99
CA ASP A 257 18.25 2.13 -19.96
C ASP A 257 18.70 1.50 -21.32
N GLY A 258 17.93 0.52 -21.80
CA GLY A 258 18.25 -0.17 -23.06
C GLY A 258 19.32 -1.26 -22.94
N ILE A 259 19.82 -1.55 -21.74
CA ILE A 259 20.85 -2.57 -21.47
C ILE A 259 20.18 -3.76 -20.77
N GLN A 260 20.38 -4.98 -21.32
CA GLN A 260 19.95 -6.20 -20.68
C GLN A 260 20.90 -6.59 -19.55
N MET A 261 20.37 -6.78 -18.36
CA MET A 261 21.11 -7.10 -17.11
C MET A 261 20.43 -8.26 -16.41
N ASN A 262 21.19 -9.05 -15.65
CA ASN A 262 20.56 -10.02 -14.76
C ASN A 262 19.81 -9.31 -13.61
N ALA A 263 18.99 -10.06 -12.85
CA ALA A 263 18.14 -9.49 -11.82
C ALA A 263 18.89 -8.68 -10.76
N TRP A 264 20.06 -9.15 -10.37
CA TRP A 264 20.88 -8.51 -9.34
C TRP A 264 21.57 -7.23 -9.83
N GLU A 265 22.07 -7.25 -11.07
CA GLU A 265 22.63 -6.07 -11.73
C GLU A 265 21.56 -5.01 -11.97
N ALA A 266 20.37 -5.42 -12.40
CA ALA A 266 19.25 -4.51 -12.61
C ALA A 266 18.81 -3.85 -11.30
N CYS A 267 18.68 -4.62 -10.21
CA CYS A 267 18.36 -4.09 -8.89
C CYS A 267 19.40 -3.05 -8.43
N THR A 268 20.69 -3.40 -8.52
CA THR A 268 21.80 -2.51 -8.14
C THR A 268 21.76 -1.22 -8.97
N SER A 269 21.66 -1.32 -10.30
CA SER A 269 21.60 -0.17 -11.21
C SER A 269 20.43 0.77 -10.90
N LEU A 270 19.25 0.22 -10.59
CA LEU A 270 18.07 1.01 -10.24
C LEU A 270 18.20 1.71 -8.88
N CYS A 271 18.87 1.07 -7.90
CA CYS A 271 19.21 1.70 -6.62
C CYS A 271 20.24 2.83 -6.79
N ASP A 272 21.24 2.65 -7.65
CA ASP A 272 22.23 3.68 -8.00
C ASP A 272 21.58 4.92 -8.64
N LYS A 273 20.48 4.74 -9.40
CA LYS A 273 19.72 5.87 -9.93
C LYS A 273 19.07 6.71 -8.82
N LEU A 274 18.59 6.09 -7.75
CA LEU A 274 18.03 6.81 -6.59
C LEU A 274 19.13 7.60 -5.88
N GLU A 275 20.31 7.01 -5.68
CA GLU A 275 21.48 7.68 -5.12
C GLU A 275 21.88 8.89 -6.00
N SER A 276 22.06 8.66 -7.29
CA SER A 276 22.44 9.70 -8.26
C SER A 276 21.39 10.80 -8.37
N PHE A 277 20.11 10.50 -8.11
CA PHE A 277 19.03 11.49 -8.06
C PHE A 277 19.11 12.36 -6.79
N GLY A 278 19.89 11.96 -5.79
CA GLY A 278 20.16 12.70 -4.57
C GLY A 278 19.32 12.30 -3.37
N TYR A 279 18.78 11.06 -3.34
CA TYR A 279 18.25 10.49 -2.10
C TYR A 279 19.40 10.19 -1.13
N LEU A 280 19.18 10.45 0.14
CA LEU A 280 20.14 10.26 1.22
C LEU A 280 19.41 9.68 2.43
N LEU A 281 20.14 9.04 3.34
CA LEU A 281 19.61 8.71 4.65
C LEU A 281 19.36 9.99 5.45
N GLU A 282 18.25 10.05 6.18
CA GLU A 282 18.02 11.12 7.13
C GLU A 282 19.06 11.05 8.27
N PRO A 283 19.73 12.17 8.60
CA PRO A 283 20.69 12.20 9.71
C PRO A 283 20.05 11.80 11.05
N VAL A 284 18.77 12.09 11.22
CA VAL A 284 17.97 11.70 12.37
C VAL A 284 16.87 10.76 11.90
N TYR A 285 17.00 9.50 12.24
CA TYR A 285 16.10 8.44 11.78
C TYR A 285 14.60 8.76 11.95
N SER A 286 14.22 9.36 13.10
CA SER A 286 12.83 9.70 13.42
C SER A 286 12.24 10.78 12.51
N ASP A 287 13.07 11.60 11.84
CA ASP A 287 12.59 12.70 11.00
C ASP A 287 11.82 12.20 9.77
N ASN A 288 12.05 10.95 9.37
CA ASN A 288 11.25 10.28 8.34
C ASN A 288 9.77 10.11 8.70
N PHE A 289 9.42 10.20 10.00
CA PHE A 289 8.12 9.79 10.54
C PHE A 289 7.45 10.88 11.39
N LEU A 290 7.91 12.12 11.30
CA LEU A 290 7.30 13.28 11.97
C LEU A 290 5.87 13.52 11.46
N VAL A 291 5.12 14.34 12.16
CA VAL A 291 3.80 14.80 11.72
C VAL A 291 3.88 15.49 10.36
N HIS A 292 4.94 16.27 10.13
CA HIS A 292 5.24 16.90 8.85
C HIS A 292 6.54 16.33 8.28
N ASN A 293 6.46 15.14 7.68
CA ASN A 293 7.61 14.41 7.15
C ASN A 293 7.80 14.54 5.63
N GLU A 294 7.05 15.40 4.97
CA GLU A 294 7.20 15.71 3.55
C GLU A 294 8.56 16.35 3.21
N GLY A 295 9.26 16.84 4.22
CA GLY A 295 10.63 17.36 4.11
C GLY A 295 11.72 16.31 4.01
N SER A 296 11.46 15.03 4.28
CA SER A 296 12.48 13.97 4.33
C SER A 296 13.29 13.86 3.03
N VAL A 297 14.60 13.73 3.17
CA VAL A 297 15.53 13.47 2.05
C VAL A 297 15.59 11.98 1.70
N GLU A 298 15.02 11.13 2.56
CA GLU A 298 15.05 9.68 2.45
C GLU A 298 13.76 9.09 1.88
N ASN A 299 12.58 9.70 2.17
CA ASN A 299 11.31 9.19 1.70
C ASN A 299 11.21 9.29 0.17
N VAL A 300 10.89 8.18 -0.50
CA VAL A 300 10.79 8.08 -1.96
C VAL A 300 9.34 8.16 -2.41
N PHE A 301 8.44 7.42 -1.75
CA PHE A 301 7.02 7.43 -2.05
C PHE A 301 6.22 7.43 -0.76
N THR A 302 5.30 8.38 -0.66
CA THR A 302 4.43 8.54 0.50
C THR A 302 2.97 8.65 0.06
N ILE A 303 2.07 8.30 0.96
CA ILE A 303 0.65 8.65 0.85
C ILE A 303 0.48 9.96 1.62
N PRO A 304 0.24 11.09 0.95
CA PRO A 304 -0.02 12.35 1.63
C PRO A 304 -1.25 12.28 2.51
N LEU A 305 -1.14 12.71 3.75
CA LEU A 305 -2.28 12.91 4.63
C LEU A 305 -2.41 14.39 4.99
N ASP A 306 -3.65 14.83 5.07
CA ASP A 306 -4.04 16.15 5.56
C ASP A 306 -5.41 15.99 6.23
N LYS A 307 -5.47 16.17 7.54
CA LYS A 307 -6.69 15.96 8.32
C LYS A 307 -7.86 16.84 7.92
N ASN A 308 -7.60 17.96 7.21
CA ASN A 308 -8.65 18.85 6.71
C ASN A 308 -9.16 18.46 5.32
N LEU A 309 -8.29 17.85 4.48
CA LEU A 309 -8.58 17.56 3.08
C LEU A 309 -8.87 16.07 2.84
N TYR A 310 -8.21 15.18 3.56
CA TYR A 310 -8.30 13.75 3.34
C TYR A 310 -8.88 13.05 4.58
N ARG A 311 -9.77 12.10 4.36
CA ARG A 311 -10.36 11.28 5.42
C ARG A 311 -9.68 9.92 5.56
N ASN A 312 -8.44 9.80 5.12
CA ASN A 312 -7.65 8.59 5.30
C ASN A 312 -7.38 8.36 6.77
N GLN A 313 -7.35 7.10 7.17
CA GLN A 313 -7.15 6.73 8.57
C GLN A 313 -5.82 5.97 8.70
N PHE A 314 -5.02 6.40 9.68
CA PHE A 314 -3.75 5.75 9.99
C PHE A 314 -3.93 4.80 11.18
N TRP A 315 -4.45 3.62 10.89
CA TRP A 315 -4.92 2.67 11.90
C TRP A 315 -3.82 2.05 12.76
N TYR A 316 -2.58 1.85 12.23
CA TYR A 316 -1.59 1.08 12.98
C TYR A 316 -1.17 1.75 14.29
N LEU A 317 -0.92 3.05 14.30
CA LEU A 317 -0.58 3.78 15.53
C LEU A 317 -1.73 3.82 16.50
N PHE A 318 -2.93 4.06 15.98
CA PHE A 318 -4.16 4.08 16.74
C PHE A 318 -4.44 2.71 17.37
N ARG A 319 -4.31 1.62 16.61
CA ARG A 319 -4.61 0.25 17.01
C ARG A 319 -3.63 -0.32 18.03
N SER A 320 -2.36 0.09 18.01
CA SER A 320 -1.29 -0.55 18.78
C SER A 320 -1.34 -0.21 20.28
N ARG A 321 -1.47 1.07 20.64
CA ARG A 321 -1.33 1.55 22.01
C ARG A 321 -2.47 1.10 22.93
N HIS A 322 -2.19 0.95 24.23
CA HIS A 322 -3.21 0.73 25.26
C HIS A 322 -4.17 1.93 25.35
N TYR A 323 -5.41 1.71 25.75
CA TYR A 323 -6.44 2.75 25.88
C TYR A 323 -5.99 3.94 26.72
N SER A 324 -5.39 3.68 27.92
CA SER A 324 -4.85 4.74 28.78
C SER A 324 -3.71 5.51 28.12
N HIS A 325 -2.88 4.85 27.31
CA HIS A 325 -1.79 5.50 26.58
C HIS A 325 -2.35 6.45 25.50
N GLY A 326 -3.31 5.97 24.71
CA GLY A 326 -3.98 6.81 23.72
C GLY A 326 -4.67 8.03 24.34
N GLY A 327 -5.40 7.82 25.45
CA GLY A 327 -6.05 8.91 26.19
C GLY A 327 -5.06 9.95 26.70
N ALA A 328 -3.90 9.54 27.22
CA ALA A 328 -2.85 10.44 27.66
C ALA A 328 -2.22 11.26 26.52
N LEU A 329 -2.29 10.76 25.29
CA LEU A 329 -1.86 11.46 24.06
C LEU A 329 -2.94 12.33 23.43
N GLY A 330 -4.14 12.38 24.02
CA GLY A 330 -5.27 13.18 23.53
C GLY A 330 -6.09 12.51 22.42
N GLY A 331 -5.93 11.17 22.25
CA GLY A 331 -6.65 10.38 21.25
C GLY A 331 -7.18 9.07 21.81
N ALA A 332 -7.75 8.25 20.93
CA ALA A 332 -8.13 6.87 21.24
C ALA A 332 -7.00 5.88 20.92
N SER A 333 -7.17 4.64 21.36
CA SER A 333 -6.32 3.50 21.02
C SER A 333 -7.10 2.21 21.23
N GLU A 334 -6.66 1.13 20.60
CA GLU A 334 -7.41 -0.14 20.57
C GLU A 334 -6.68 -1.31 21.23
N ASN A 335 -5.46 -1.10 21.72
CA ASN A 335 -4.65 -2.12 22.42
C ASN A 335 -4.44 -3.42 21.59
N GLY A 336 -4.29 -3.31 20.27
CA GLY A 336 -4.17 -4.45 19.36
C GLY A 336 -2.73 -4.86 19.09
N THR A 337 -2.17 -4.34 17.98
CA THR A 337 -0.88 -4.73 17.43
C THR A 337 0.26 -4.66 18.44
N SER A 338 1.08 -5.71 18.46
CA SER A 338 2.31 -5.77 19.25
C SER A 338 3.44 -6.35 18.39
N ALA A 339 4.67 -5.87 18.63
CA ALA A 339 5.86 -6.50 18.07
C ALA A 339 6.04 -7.90 18.70
N THR A 340 6.52 -8.86 17.92
CA THR A 340 6.79 -10.23 18.39
C THR A 340 7.98 -10.28 19.33
N ILE A 341 8.12 -11.37 20.07
CA ILE A 341 9.31 -11.63 20.90
C ILE A 341 10.55 -11.71 19.99
N HIS A 342 10.44 -12.33 18.81
CA HIS A 342 11.54 -12.39 17.84
C HIS A 342 12.02 -10.98 17.45
N THR A 343 11.11 -10.06 17.16
CA THR A 343 11.47 -8.66 16.90
C THR A 343 12.24 -8.02 18.07
N MET A 344 11.83 -8.29 19.31
CA MET A 344 12.55 -7.80 20.49
C MET A 344 13.97 -8.36 20.56
N GLU A 345 14.14 -9.64 20.27
CA GLU A 345 15.45 -10.32 20.23
C GLU A 345 16.36 -9.75 19.14
N VAL A 346 15.83 -9.56 17.92
CA VAL A 346 16.58 -8.96 16.78
C VAL A 346 17.05 -7.55 17.09
N TYR A 347 16.23 -6.74 17.79
CA TYR A 347 16.63 -5.40 18.23
C TYR A 347 17.50 -5.41 19.50
N GLY A 348 17.81 -6.58 20.07
CA GLY A 348 18.62 -6.72 21.28
C GLY A 348 17.99 -6.10 22.53
N TYR A 349 16.65 -6.12 22.64
CA TYR A 349 15.94 -5.51 23.75
C TYR A 349 16.50 -5.94 25.13
N GLY A 350 16.82 -4.95 25.96
CA GLY A 350 17.33 -5.18 27.34
C GLY A 350 18.80 -5.61 27.39
N THR A 351 19.53 -5.60 26.29
CA THR A 351 20.96 -5.91 26.23
C THR A 351 21.81 -4.64 25.98
N PRO A 352 23.12 -4.68 26.30
CA PRO A 352 24.03 -3.57 25.96
C PRO A 352 24.14 -3.28 24.45
N GLY A 353 23.79 -4.25 23.60
CA GLY A 353 23.82 -4.13 22.13
C GLY A 353 22.47 -3.75 21.52
N GLN A 354 21.53 -3.23 22.32
CA GLN A 354 20.22 -2.81 21.80
C GLN A 354 20.37 -1.79 20.69
N ASP A 355 19.69 -2.05 19.55
CA ASP A 355 19.64 -1.16 18.41
C ASP A 355 19.10 0.22 18.83
N ALA A 356 19.80 1.28 18.44
CA ALA A 356 19.43 2.65 18.78
C ALA A 356 18.04 3.06 18.24
N ARG A 357 17.58 2.42 17.15
CA ARG A 357 16.23 2.66 16.56
C ARG A 357 15.10 2.08 17.41
N PHE A 358 15.41 1.20 18.39
CA PHE A 358 14.41 0.55 19.25
C PHE A 358 13.48 1.58 19.90
N VAL A 359 14.04 2.60 20.51
CA VAL A 359 13.28 3.63 21.25
C VAL A 359 12.40 4.50 20.37
N HIS A 360 12.67 4.53 19.06
CA HIS A 360 11.85 5.22 18.07
C HIS A 360 10.74 4.33 17.50
N ASN A 361 10.96 3.02 17.48
CA ASN A 361 10.04 2.06 16.86
C ASN A 361 9.05 1.44 17.85
N PHE A 362 9.38 1.38 19.15
CA PHE A 362 8.61 0.63 20.12
C PHE A 362 8.46 1.35 21.45
N TYR A 363 7.26 1.25 22.03
CA TYR A 363 7.02 1.48 23.44
C TYR A 363 7.15 0.17 24.21
N ALA A 364 8.04 0.12 25.20
CA ALA A 364 8.33 -1.03 26.03
C ALA A 364 8.62 -0.58 27.47
N GLY A 365 8.23 -1.36 28.49
CA GLY A 365 8.37 -0.98 29.87
C GLY A 365 7.38 0.11 30.32
N GLU A 366 7.80 0.94 31.26
CA GLU A 366 7.00 2.04 31.81
C GLU A 366 6.69 3.11 30.78
N VAL A 367 5.47 3.64 30.79
CA VAL A 367 5.00 4.64 29.82
C VAL A 367 4.88 6.00 30.49
N PHE A 368 5.60 6.98 29.94
CA PHE A 368 5.53 8.37 30.37
C PHE A 368 5.10 9.28 29.21
N ILE A 369 4.20 10.23 29.48
CA ILE A 369 3.81 11.28 28.56
C ILE A 369 3.98 12.62 29.25
N ASP A 370 4.74 13.52 28.63
CA ASP A 370 5.06 14.85 29.18
C ASP A 370 5.62 14.79 30.62
N GLY A 371 6.45 13.77 30.89
CA GLY A 371 7.07 13.57 32.21
C GLY A 371 6.15 12.95 33.27
N SER A 372 4.88 12.69 32.94
CA SER A 372 3.91 12.03 33.84
C SER A 372 3.75 10.57 33.47
N GLN A 373 3.80 9.68 34.47
CA GLN A 373 3.55 8.25 34.26
C GLN A 373 2.09 8.02 33.87
N VAL A 374 1.88 7.23 32.83
CA VAL A 374 0.53 6.84 32.40
C VAL A 374 0.00 5.77 33.34
N MET A 375 -1.21 5.98 33.86
CA MET A 375 -1.85 5.05 34.80
C MET A 375 -2.97 4.25 34.11
N LEU A 376 -3.09 3.00 34.47
CA LEU A 376 -4.26 2.19 34.15
C LEU A 376 -5.49 2.69 34.93
N HIS A 377 -6.69 2.30 34.50
CA HIS A 377 -7.93 2.60 35.22
C HIS A 377 -7.99 1.94 36.60
N THR A 378 -7.16 0.93 36.86
CA THR A 378 -6.98 0.27 38.18
C THR A 378 -6.18 1.13 39.15
N GLY A 379 -5.55 2.22 38.68
CA GLY A 379 -4.66 3.05 39.48
C GLY A 379 -3.21 2.57 39.51
N GLU A 380 -2.87 1.53 38.78
CA GLU A 380 -1.51 1.03 38.61
C GLU A 380 -0.79 1.68 37.45
N PRO A 381 0.56 1.79 37.46
CA PRO A 381 1.33 2.24 36.31
C PRO A 381 1.10 1.37 35.07
N LEU A 382 0.98 2.01 33.90
CA LEU A 382 1.03 1.27 32.64
C LEU A 382 2.47 0.85 32.35
N VAL A 383 2.70 -0.46 32.30
CA VAL A 383 4.00 -1.06 31.94
C VAL A 383 3.78 -2.06 30.82
N TYR A 384 4.35 -1.81 29.65
CA TYR A 384 4.34 -2.81 28.58
C TYR A 384 5.36 -3.91 28.86
N MET A 385 4.93 -5.17 28.69
CA MET A 385 5.70 -6.38 28.98
C MET A 385 6.07 -7.11 27.67
N PRO A 386 7.15 -6.68 26.95
CA PRO A 386 7.46 -7.19 25.62
C PRO A 386 7.62 -8.70 25.53
N MET A 387 8.30 -9.29 26.51
CA MET A 387 8.65 -10.72 26.52
C MET A 387 7.52 -11.63 27.01
N GLU A 388 6.37 -11.08 27.41
CA GLU A 388 5.20 -11.84 27.88
C GLU A 388 4.16 -12.07 26.78
N LEU A 389 4.50 -11.75 25.51
CA LEU A 389 3.59 -11.88 24.39
C LEU A 389 3.30 -13.34 24.05
N LYS A 390 2.02 -13.65 23.80
CA LYS A 390 1.51 -14.93 23.31
C LYS A 390 0.34 -14.68 22.36
N VAL A 391 0.05 -15.62 21.48
CA VAL A 391 -1.07 -15.53 20.54
C VAL A 391 -2.41 -15.33 21.28
N ASN A 392 -2.62 -16.06 22.38
CA ASN A 392 -3.79 -15.90 23.23
C ASN A 392 -3.36 -15.55 24.68
N LEU A 393 -3.75 -14.39 25.11
CA LEU A 393 -3.43 -13.84 26.44
C LEU A 393 -4.61 -13.92 27.42
N THR A 394 -5.72 -14.56 27.04
CA THR A 394 -6.90 -14.69 27.89
C THR A 394 -6.53 -15.33 29.23
N GLY A 395 -6.84 -14.63 30.34
CA GLY A 395 -6.51 -15.06 31.70
C GLY A 395 -5.05 -14.87 32.11
N SER A 396 -4.20 -14.29 31.26
CA SER A 396 -2.84 -13.90 31.67
C SER A 396 -2.87 -12.68 32.57
N PRO A 397 -1.95 -12.57 33.58
CA PRO A 397 -1.79 -11.34 34.34
C PRO A 397 -1.36 -10.14 33.46
N TYR A 398 -0.82 -10.41 32.28
CA TYR A 398 -0.39 -9.41 31.30
C TYR A 398 -1.35 -9.28 30.12
N GLU A 399 -2.61 -9.71 30.26
CA GLU A 399 -3.60 -9.74 29.18
C GLU A 399 -3.66 -8.42 28.39
N LYS A 400 -3.67 -7.29 29.11
CA LYS A 400 -3.76 -5.96 28.48
C LYS A 400 -2.40 -5.29 28.22
N THR A 401 -1.31 -5.79 28.80
CA THR A 401 0.00 -5.12 28.77
C THR A 401 1.10 -5.89 28.06
N ALA A 402 0.92 -7.18 27.77
CA ALA A 402 1.91 -7.99 27.06
C ALA A 402 2.23 -7.45 25.66
N GLY A 403 3.51 -7.54 25.28
CA GLY A 403 4.06 -7.11 23.99
C GLY A 403 4.44 -5.62 23.92
N ALA A 404 5.49 -5.30 23.18
CA ALA A 404 5.84 -3.92 22.87
C ALA A 404 4.83 -3.31 21.87
N ARG A 405 4.63 -2.02 21.94
CA ARG A 405 3.69 -1.28 21.09
C ARG A 405 4.42 -0.48 20.02
N MET A 406 3.80 -0.31 18.86
CA MET A 406 4.37 0.44 17.74
C MET A 406 4.43 1.93 18.05
N ALA A 407 5.61 2.53 17.86
CA ALA A 407 5.90 3.93 18.17
C ALA A 407 6.39 4.74 16.96
N LYS A 408 6.80 4.09 15.89
CA LYS A 408 7.57 4.60 14.77
C LYS A 408 7.21 6.01 14.29
N TYR A 409 5.92 6.32 14.16
CA TYR A 409 5.46 7.65 13.74
C TYR A 409 5.21 8.57 14.94
N GLU A 410 5.60 9.83 14.82
CA GLU A 410 5.21 10.85 15.78
C GLU A 410 3.68 10.93 15.88
N VAL A 411 3.17 11.14 17.08
CA VAL A 411 1.72 11.24 17.31
C VAL A 411 1.24 12.66 17.02
N ASP A 412 0.39 12.83 16.03
CA ASP A 412 -0.30 14.11 15.82
C ASP A 412 -1.36 14.32 16.91
N ARG A 413 -0.99 15.07 17.97
CA ARG A 413 -1.91 15.41 19.08
C ARG A 413 -3.03 16.38 18.68
N LYS A 414 -2.99 16.90 17.45
CA LYS A 414 -4.03 17.76 16.86
C LYS A 414 -4.84 17.04 15.78
N SER A 415 -4.64 15.73 15.65
CA SER A 415 -5.37 14.89 14.70
C SER A 415 -6.87 14.90 14.96
N PHE A 416 -7.65 14.63 13.91
CA PHE A 416 -9.09 14.44 14.03
C PHE A 416 -9.45 12.97 14.26
N SER A 417 -10.72 12.69 14.54
CA SER A 417 -11.26 11.34 14.70
C SER A 417 -10.48 10.51 15.72
N ASP A 418 -10.22 11.08 16.92
CA ASP A 418 -9.53 10.43 18.03
C ASP A 418 -8.12 9.90 17.68
N GLY A 419 -7.38 10.60 16.83
CA GLY A 419 -6.02 10.22 16.44
C GLY A 419 -5.93 9.45 15.13
N ARG A 420 -7.04 9.13 14.48
CA ARG A 420 -7.06 8.35 13.23
C ARG A 420 -6.75 9.16 11.98
N GLN A 421 -6.97 10.46 12.02
CA GLN A 421 -6.76 11.38 10.89
C GLN A 421 -5.64 12.37 11.23
N PRO A 422 -4.37 11.94 11.16
CA PRO A 422 -3.21 12.78 11.39
C PRO A 422 -2.76 13.49 10.10
N ASP A 423 -1.77 14.37 10.23
CA ASP A 423 -1.08 15.01 9.11
C ASP A 423 0.23 14.31 8.71
N ASN A 424 0.56 13.15 9.29
CA ASN A 424 1.75 12.40 8.89
C ASN A 424 1.56 11.76 7.52
N ASP A 425 2.49 11.97 6.59
CA ASP A 425 2.52 11.17 5.37
C ASP A 425 2.89 9.71 5.69
N ILE A 426 2.15 8.77 5.11
CA ILE A 426 2.44 7.34 5.27
C ILE A 426 3.55 6.96 4.29
N VAL A 427 4.68 6.52 4.80
CA VAL A 427 5.85 6.13 4.00
C VAL A 427 5.64 4.75 3.41
N LEU A 428 5.59 4.66 2.08
CA LEU A 428 5.54 3.40 1.34
C LEU A 428 6.92 2.92 0.94
N PHE A 429 7.76 3.80 0.37
CA PHE A 429 9.10 3.50 -0.08
C PHE A 429 10.10 4.50 0.51
N ARG A 430 11.25 3.98 0.96
CA ARG A 430 12.28 4.77 1.62
C ARG A 430 13.67 4.35 1.13
N TYR A 431 14.57 5.30 0.99
CA TYR A 431 15.92 5.06 0.43
C TYR A 431 16.75 4.04 1.24
N ALA A 432 16.55 3.95 2.57
CA ALA A 432 17.18 2.90 3.37
C ALA A 432 16.84 1.48 2.86
N ASP A 433 15.61 1.24 2.38
CA ASP A 433 15.24 -0.05 1.77
C ASP A 433 15.96 -0.24 0.43
N ALA A 434 16.16 0.83 -0.37
CA ALA A 434 16.94 0.75 -1.60
C ALA A 434 18.39 0.37 -1.33
N LEU A 435 19.03 0.89 -0.28
CA LEU A 435 20.38 0.51 0.13
C LEU A 435 20.47 -0.96 0.55
N LEU A 436 19.48 -1.44 1.32
CA LEU A 436 19.41 -2.85 1.72
C LEU A 436 19.16 -3.76 0.50
N MET A 437 18.30 -3.36 -0.42
CA MET A 437 18.08 -4.09 -1.68
C MET A 437 19.37 -4.15 -2.52
N LYS A 438 20.10 -3.05 -2.61
CA LYS A 438 21.40 -2.98 -3.30
C LYS A 438 22.42 -3.93 -2.67
N ALA A 439 22.58 -3.89 -1.34
CA ALA A 439 23.49 -4.78 -0.61
C ALA A 439 23.15 -6.26 -0.85
N GLU A 440 21.87 -6.63 -0.72
CA GLU A 440 21.41 -7.99 -0.96
C GLU A 440 21.65 -8.43 -2.41
N ALA A 441 21.32 -7.58 -3.40
CA ALA A 441 21.55 -7.87 -4.80
C ALA A 441 23.04 -8.07 -5.11
N GLN A 442 23.92 -7.24 -4.55
CA GLN A 442 25.38 -7.39 -4.70
C GLN A 442 25.88 -8.72 -4.12
N VAL A 443 25.41 -9.10 -2.92
CA VAL A 443 25.77 -10.40 -2.31
C VAL A 443 25.29 -11.57 -3.16
N ARG A 444 24.05 -11.53 -3.65
CA ARG A 444 23.52 -12.57 -4.54
C ARG A 444 24.25 -12.64 -5.87
N ASN A 445 24.82 -11.52 -6.35
CA ASN A 445 25.66 -11.45 -7.57
C ASN A 445 27.15 -11.76 -7.32
N GLY A 446 27.49 -12.21 -6.10
CA GLY A 446 28.86 -12.66 -5.73
C GLY A 446 29.80 -11.58 -5.20
N ALA A 447 29.32 -10.35 -4.94
CA ALA A 447 30.06 -9.30 -4.23
C ALA A 447 29.87 -9.42 -2.71
N ASP A 448 30.54 -8.57 -1.91
CA ASP A 448 30.41 -8.59 -0.45
C ASP A 448 29.28 -7.67 0.09
N GLY A 449 28.69 -6.83 -0.76
CA GLY A 449 27.61 -5.93 -0.40
C GLY A 449 28.04 -4.70 0.43
N SER A 450 29.34 -4.49 0.63
CA SER A 450 29.84 -3.40 1.47
C SER A 450 29.81 -2.03 0.81
N ASP A 451 29.62 -1.98 -0.51
CA ASP A 451 29.56 -0.75 -1.30
C ASP A 451 28.14 -0.15 -1.41
N ALA A 452 27.16 -0.71 -0.70
CA ALA A 452 25.76 -0.27 -0.74
C ALA A 452 25.45 0.89 0.22
#